data_87d4ad9f106f4ac59231f5f5ab1e1655
#
_entry.id   87d4ad9f106f4ac59231f5f5ab1e1655
#
_cell.length_a   1.000
_cell.length_b   1.000
_cell.length_c   1.000
_cell.angle_alpha   90.00
_cell.angle_beta   90.00
_cell.angle_gamma   90.00
#
_symmetry.space_group_name_H-M   'P 1'
#
loop_
_entity.id
_entity.type
_entity.pdbx_description
1 polymer ?
#
loop_
_entity_poly.entity_id
_entity_poly.type
_entity_poly.pdbx_seq_one_letter_code
_entity_poly.pdbx_strand_id
1 'polypeptide(L)'
;QMGAALYYPDNEGNFIVIVLSGNQYGMDIQHRIGWLLLGMLVISAVLVYFVGRLYATRMVDRIDAAYQSEKSFISNASHELNNPLTAIQGECEISLLKERTSAEYQAALGRIASETKRIILLMKNLLFLSHGDKEILKNARETVLLADFLMQFVGNRVRFTTDHFAFAIEANPHLLKIAIGNILNNACKYSGEAPVEMQLKGSVLTITDMGSGIPEEEIARVYQPFYRASNTREFAGHGIGLSLSMRILRSYGAEITITSEVGKGTTVEIEFP
;
A
#
# COMPACT_ATOMS: atom_id res chain seq x y z
N GLN A 1 -24.58 27.56 -61.18
CA GLN A 1 -24.23 28.83 -61.85
C GLN A 1 -25.10 29.94 -61.27
N MET A 2 -24.46 30.94 -60.64
CA MET A 2 -25.16 32.18 -60.25
C MET A 2 -24.91 33.21 -61.37
N GLY A 3 -25.95 33.78 -61.88
CA GLY A 3 -25.88 34.84 -62.89
C GLY A 3 -26.51 36.11 -62.36
N ALA A 4 -25.86 37.24 -62.55
CA ALA A 4 -26.46 38.58 -62.38
C ALA A 4 -26.60 39.23 -63.72
N ALA A 5 -27.79 39.76 -64.01
CA ALA A 5 -28.08 40.54 -65.21
C ALA A 5 -28.23 42.01 -64.85
N LEU A 6 -27.43 42.87 -65.47
CA LEU A 6 -27.46 44.31 -65.25
C LEU A 6 -27.93 44.94 -66.54
N TYR A 7 -28.96 45.72 -66.45
CA TYR A 7 -29.49 46.54 -67.57
C TYR A 7 -28.72 47.88 -67.57
N TYR A 8 -28.11 48.19 -68.71
CA TYR A 8 -27.34 49.45 -68.86
C TYR A 8 -27.92 50.20 -70.06
N PRO A 9 -28.63 51.32 -69.82
CA PRO A 9 -29.07 52.20 -70.88
C PRO A 9 -27.94 53.17 -71.29
N ASP A 10 -27.55 53.18 -72.57
CA ASP A 10 -26.57 54.13 -73.13
C ASP A 10 -27.20 54.84 -74.30
N ASN A 11 -26.62 55.99 -74.70
CA ASN A 11 -27.12 56.85 -75.81
C ASN A 11 -27.05 56.16 -77.19
N GLU A 12 -26.39 55.01 -77.30
CA GLU A 12 -26.25 54.22 -78.50
C GLU A 12 -27.14 52.96 -78.54
N GLY A 13 -27.89 52.66 -77.43
CA GLY A 13 -28.80 51.52 -77.36
C GLY A 13 -28.90 50.93 -75.93
N ASN A 14 -29.82 50.00 -75.73
CA ASN A 14 -30.03 49.29 -74.46
C ASN A 14 -29.22 47.99 -74.43
N PHE A 15 -28.37 47.82 -73.47
CA PHE A 15 -27.53 46.64 -73.30
C PHE A 15 -27.94 45.88 -72.03
N ILE A 16 -27.92 44.53 -72.09
CA ILE A 16 -28.07 43.67 -70.97
C ILE A 16 -26.71 42.94 -70.78
N VAL A 17 -26.01 43.23 -69.68
CA VAL A 17 -24.78 42.52 -69.33
C VAL A 17 -25.16 41.38 -68.44
N ILE A 18 -24.95 40.16 -68.91
CA ILE A 18 -25.12 38.94 -68.10
C ILE A 18 -23.75 38.45 -67.65
N VAL A 19 -23.48 38.52 -66.33
CA VAL A 19 -22.26 37.95 -65.71
C VAL A 19 -22.60 36.57 -65.18
N LEU A 20 -22.05 35.55 -65.79
CA LEU A 20 -22.16 34.17 -65.33
C LEU A 20 -20.91 33.81 -64.50
N SER A 21 -21.06 33.58 -63.20
CA SER A 21 -20.02 33.09 -62.34
C SER A 21 -20.11 31.56 -62.19
N GLY A 22 -19.10 30.87 -62.63
CA GLY A 22 -18.98 29.42 -62.40
C GLY A 22 -18.55 29.15 -60.95
N ASN A 23 -19.38 28.45 -60.16
CA ASN A 23 -19.08 28.13 -58.77
C ASN A 23 -18.12 26.94 -58.62
N GLN A 24 -17.26 26.67 -59.64
CA GLN A 24 -16.31 25.56 -59.58
C GLN A 24 -15.29 25.72 -58.45
N TYR A 25 -14.77 26.94 -58.22
CA TYR A 25 -13.86 27.24 -57.12
C TYR A 25 -14.49 27.00 -55.73
N GLY A 26 -15.78 27.32 -55.55
CA GLY A 26 -16.49 27.09 -54.31
C GLY A 26 -16.68 25.60 -53.98
N MET A 27 -16.96 24.79 -55.00
CA MET A 27 -17.12 23.33 -54.87
C MET A 27 -15.79 22.64 -54.53
N ASP A 28 -14.71 23.04 -55.18
CA ASP A 28 -13.35 22.50 -54.92
C ASP A 28 -12.86 22.81 -53.48
N ILE A 29 -13.15 24.02 -52.99
CA ILE A 29 -12.85 24.42 -51.60
C ILE A 29 -13.67 23.58 -50.60
N GLN A 30 -14.97 23.39 -50.87
CA GLN A 30 -15.84 22.57 -50.01
C GLN A 30 -15.34 21.11 -49.94
N HIS A 31 -14.94 20.51 -51.05
CA HIS A 31 -14.39 19.16 -51.08
C HIS A 31 -13.08 19.06 -50.31
N ARG A 32 -12.18 20.03 -50.47
CA ARG A 32 -10.91 20.06 -49.72
C ARG A 32 -11.12 20.18 -48.20
N ILE A 33 -12.03 21.09 -47.79
CA ILE A 33 -12.41 21.24 -46.37
C ILE A 33 -13.07 19.95 -45.87
N GLY A 34 -13.95 19.32 -46.64
CA GLY A 34 -14.58 18.05 -46.30
C GLY A 34 -13.56 16.93 -46.04
N TRP A 35 -12.56 16.78 -46.92
CA TRP A 35 -11.49 15.79 -46.74
C TRP A 35 -10.59 16.10 -45.53
N LEU A 36 -10.31 17.38 -45.25
CA LEU A 36 -9.54 17.78 -44.06
C LEU A 36 -10.30 17.46 -42.77
N LEU A 37 -11.61 17.77 -42.72
CA LEU A 37 -12.45 17.44 -41.56
C LEU A 37 -12.59 15.93 -41.33
N LEU A 38 -12.76 15.17 -42.44
CA LEU A 38 -12.78 13.71 -42.38
C LEU A 38 -11.45 13.14 -41.84
N GLY A 39 -10.32 13.67 -42.33
CA GLY A 39 -8.99 13.29 -41.84
C GLY A 39 -8.80 13.58 -40.35
N MET A 40 -9.20 14.78 -39.88
CA MET A 40 -9.20 15.13 -38.45
C MET A 40 -10.07 14.18 -37.62
N LEU A 41 -11.25 13.84 -38.11
CA LEU A 41 -12.18 12.95 -37.42
C LEU A 41 -11.58 11.54 -37.28
N VAL A 42 -10.97 11.02 -38.34
CA VAL A 42 -10.30 9.71 -38.31
C VAL A 42 -9.11 9.72 -37.34
N ILE A 43 -8.28 10.76 -37.40
CA ILE A 43 -7.13 10.90 -36.49
C ILE A 43 -7.60 10.98 -35.03
N SER A 44 -8.63 11.78 -34.75
CA SER A 44 -9.18 11.89 -33.39
C SER A 44 -9.77 10.57 -32.90
N ALA A 45 -10.48 9.84 -33.75
CA ALA A 45 -11.05 8.54 -33.41
C ALA A 45 -9.96 7.51 -33.10
N VAL A 46 -8.88 7.47 -33.89
CA VAL A 46 -7.72 6.61 -33.65
C VAL A 46 -7.02 6.98 -32.36
N LEU A 47 -6.83 8.27 -32.08
CA LEU A 47 -6.22 8.75 -30.83
C LEU A 47 -7.05 8.34 -29.60
N VAL A 48 -8.36 8.57 -29.65
CA VAL A 48 -9.29 8.18 -28.57
C VAL A 48 -9.27 6.67 -28.34
N TYR A 49 -9.26 5.88 -29.42
CA TYR A 49 -9.15 4.43 -29.33
C TYR A 49 -7.86 3.98 -28.64
N PHE A 50 -6.71 4.53 -29.04
CA PHE A 50 -5.42 4.16 -28.43
C PHE A 50 -5.30 4.59 -26.98
N VAL A 51 -5.71 5.82 -26.65
CA VAL A 51 -5.74 6.32 -25.27
C VAL A 51 -6.69 5.48 -24.42
N GLY A 52 -7.91 5.21 -24.92
CA GLY A 52 -8.89 4.37 -24.23
C GLY A 52 -8.35 2.95 -23.96
N ARG A 53 -7.68 2.34 -24.93
CA ARG A 53 -7.08 1.02 -24.79
C ARG A 53 -5.95 1.01 -23.76
N LEU A 54 -5.06 2.02 -23.77
CA LEU A 54 -3.98 2.15 -22.78
C LEU A 54 -4.52 2.33 -21.36
N TYR A 55 -5.58 3.12 -21.19
CA TYR A 55 -6.23 3.28 -19.89
C TYR A 55 -6.94 2.00 -19.43
N ALA A 56 -7.67 1.33 -20.32
CA ALA A 56 -8.40 0.12 -20.02
C ALA A 56 -7.46 -1.01 -19.56
N THR A 57 -6.35 -1.25 -20.29
CA THR A 57 -5.38 -2.28 -19.90
C THR A 57 -4.77 -1.98 -18.53
N ARG A 58 -4.32 -0.74 -18.27
CA ARG A 58 -3.75 -0.37 -16.97
C ARG A 58 -4.75 -0.46 -15.81
N MET A 59 -6.02 -0.17 -16.06
CA MET A 59 -7.07 -0.32 -15.05
C MET A 59 -7.35 -1.79 -14.73
N VAL A 60 -7.46 -2.63 -15.76
CA VAL A 60 -7.67 -4.07 -15.58
C VAL A 60 -6.52 -4.69 -14.80
N ASP A 61 -5.26 -4.38 -15.14
CA ASP A 61 -4.08 -4.88 -14.43
C ASP A 61 -4.09 -4.48 -12.93
N ARG A 62 -4.51 -3.24 -12.63
CA ARG A 62 -4.63 -2.78 -11.24
C ARG A 62 -5.74 -3.48 -10.47
N ILE A 63 -6.89 -3.70 -11.11
CA ILE A 63 -8.03 -4.41 -10.50
C ILE A 63 -7.65 -5.87 -10.27
N ASP A 64 -7.02 -6.52 -11.23
CA ASP A 64 -6.54 -7.90 -11.10
C ASP A 64 -5.50 -8.02 -9.97
N ALA A 65 -4.53 -7.12 -9.90
CA ALA A 65 -3.55 -7.11 -8.82
C ALA A 65 -4.20 -6.93 -7.45
N ALA A 66 -5.17 -6.01 -7.33
CA ALA A 66 -5.92 -5.81 -6.08
C ALA A 66 -6.74 -7.05 -5.71
N TYR A 67 -7.43 -7.66 -6.66
CA TYR A 67 -8.22 -8.88 -6.48
C TYR A 67 -7.35 -10.07 -6.05
N GLN A 68 -6.20 -10.27 -6.70
CA GLN A 68 -5.25 -11.34 -6.33
C GLN A 68 -4.66 -11.11 -4.92
N SER A 69 -4.38 -9.84 -4.59
CA SER A 69 -3.94 -9.47 -3.24
C SER A 69 -5.00 -9.76 -2.19
N GLU A 70 -6.25 -9.41 -2.43
CA GLU A 70 -7.38 -9.71 -1.54
C GLU A 70 -7.60 -11.23 -1.38
N LYS A 71 -7.61 -11.96 -2.49
CA LYS A 71 -7.75 -13.42 -2.49
C LYS A 71 -6.64 -14.10 -1.71
N SER A 72 -5.39 -13.68 -1.91
CA SER A 72 -4.24 -14.21 -1.18
C SER A 72 -4.31 -13.85 0.31
N PHE A 73 -4.77 -12.65 0.65
CA PHE A 73 -4.98 -12.22 2.03
C PHE A 73 -6.00 -13.12 2.75
N ILE A 74 -7.17 -13.37 2.14
CA ILE A 74 -8.20 -14.25 2.72
C ILE A 74 -7.69 -15.69 2.89
N SER A 75 -7.00 -16.22 1.87
CA SER A 75 -6.42 -17.55 1.91
C SER A 75 -5.39 -17.70 3.02
N ASN A 76 -4.45 -16.76 3.11
CA ASN A 76 -3.40 -16.78 4.13
C ASN A 76 -3.98 -16.57 5.53
N ALA A 77 -4.97 -15.68 5.69
CA ALA A 77 -5.66 -15.48 6.96
C ALA A 77 -6.34 -16.77 7.43
N SER A 78 -7.00 -17.49 6.52
CA SER A 78 -7.65 -18.78 6.82
C SER A 78 -6.64 -19.84 7.25
N HIS A 79 -5.51 -19.94 6.55
CA HIS A 79 -4.43 -20.86 6.93
C HIS A 79 -3.83 -20.54 8.29
N GLU A 80 -3.54 -19.26 8.56
CA GLU A 80 -2.95 -18.81 9.82
C GLU A 80 -3.90 -18.91 11.02
N LEU A 81 -5.23 -18.88 10.78
CA LEU A 81 -6.23 -19.13 11.81
C LEU A 81 -6.43 -20.63 12.05
N ASN A 82 -6.39 -21.45 11.01
CA ASN A 82 -6.59 -22.91 11.14
C ASN A 82 -5.45 -23.60 11.90
N ASN A 83 -4.21 -23.13 11.74
CA ASN A 83 -3.06 -23.72 12.43
C ASN A 83 -3.22 -23.78 13.96
N PRO A 84 -3.45 -22.67 14.68
CA PRO A 84 -3.62 -22.71 16.13
C PRO A 84 -4.92 -23.43 16.55
N LEU A 85 -6.00 -23.38 15.73
CA LEU A 85 -7.23 -24.13 15.99
C LEU A 85 -6.98 -25.63 15.97
N THR A 86 -6.23 -26.12 14.98
CA THR A 86 -5.83 -27.53 14.89
C THR A 86 -4.96 -27.93 16.09
N ALA A 87 -4.05 -27.04 16.52
CA ALA A 87 -3.23 -27.31 17.71
C ALA A 87 -4.09 -27.40 18.99
N ILE A 88 -5.07 -26.51 19.17
CA ILE A 88 -6.04 -26.56 20.29
C ILE A 88 -6.85 -27.85 20.24
N GLN A 89 -7.40 -28.18 19.08
CA GLN A 89 -8.18 -29.40 18.90
C GLN A 89 -7.37 -30.64 19.23
N GLY A 90 -6.14 -30.75 18.70
CA GLY A 90 -5.25 -31.88 19.00
C GLY A 90 -4.92 -31.99 20.49
N GLU A 91 -4.67 -30.87 21.17
CA GLU A 91 -4.39 -30.87 22.63
C GLU A 91 -5.62 -31.33 23.43
N CYS A 92 -6.85 -30.93 23.03
CA CYS A 92 -8.09 -31.40 23.62
C CYS A 92 -8.27 -32.90 23.40
N GLU A 93 -8.13 -33.39 22.16
CA GLU A 93 -8.28 -34.81 21.81
C GLU A 93 -7.32 -35.69 22.59
N ILE A 94 -6.03 -35.32 22.62
CA ILE A 94 -5.00 -36.05 23.38
C ILE A 94 -5.30 -36.02 24.89
N SER A 95 -5.83 -34.91 25.41
CA SER A 95 -6.19 -34.82 26.84
C SER A 95 -7.40 -35.63 27.23
N LEU A 96 -8.28 -35.95 26.27
CA LEU A 96 -9.49 -36.77 26.47
C LEU A 96 -9.26 -38.28 26.24
N LEU A 97 -8.15 -38.66 25.55
CA LEU A 97 -7.88 -40.08 25.23
C LEU A 97 -7.60 -40.96 26.46
N LYS A 98 -7.05 -40.41 27.51
CA LYS A 98 -6.72 -41.14 28.75
C LYS A 98 -6.66 -40.19 29.94
N GLU A 99 -6.84 -40.74 31.14
CA GLU A 99 -6.62 -40.00 32.37
C GLU A 99 -5.17 -39.49 32.47
N ARG A 100 -5.01 -38.28 32.93
CA ARG A 100 -3.75 -37.58 33.10
C ARG A 100 -3.61 -37.03 34.52
N THR A 101 -2.42 -36.75 34.90
CA THR A 101 -2.13 -36.04 36.15
C THR A 101 -2.64 -34.59 36.09
N SER A 102 -2.95 -34.02 37.25
CA SER A 102 -3.33 -32.61 37.36
C SER A 102 -2.29 -31.65 36.70
N ALA A 103 -1.01 -31.97 36.84
CA ALA A 103 0.07 -31.18 36.24
C ALA A 103 0.05 -31.24 34.70
N GLU A 104 -0.25 -32.41 34.11
CA GLU A 104 -0.39 -32.57 32.65
C GLU A 104 -1.60 -31.81 32.11
N TYR A 105 -2.75 -31.84 32.83
CA TYR A 105 -3.92 -31.04 32.45
C TYR A 105 -3.64 -29.54 32.53
N GLN A 106 -2.94 -29.07 33.57
CA GLN A 106 -2.54 -27.67 33.68
C GLN A 106 -1.64 -27.23 32.52
N ALA A 107 -0.68 -28.07 32.14
CA ALA A 107 0.20 -27.81 30.99
C ALA A 107 -0.59 -27.75 29.67
N ALA A 108 -1.55 -28.68 29.46
CA ALA A 108 -2.41 -28.69 28.30
C ALA A 108 -3.29 -27.42 28.21
N LEU A 109 -3.93 -27.05 29.32
CA LEU A 109 -4.73 -25.82 29.42
C LEU A 109 -3.86 -24.58 29.17
N GLY A 110 -2.62 -24.56 29.65
CA GLY A 110 -1.65 -23.49 29.40
C GLY A 110 -1.35 -23.34 27.90
N ARG A 111 -1.13 -24.44 27.18
CA ARG A 111 -0.94 -24.42 25.71
C ARG A 111 -2.18 -23.95 24.99
N ILE A 112 -3.37 -24.45 25.33
CA ILE A 112 -4.64 -24.01 24.77
C ILE A 112 -4.84 -22.50 24.99
N ALA A 113 -4.60 -22.01 26.20
CA ALA A 113 -4.72 -20.58 26.50
C ALA A 113 -3.73 -19.72 25.71
N SER A 114 -2.53 -20.21 25.47
CA SER A 114 -1.51 -19.55 24.64
C SER A 114 -1.98 -19.44 23.18
N GLU A 115 -2.44 -20.55 22.59
CA GLU A 115 -2.94 -20.53 21.21
C GLU A 115 -4.19 -19.67 21.05
N THR A 116 -5.09 -19.66 22.04
CA THR A 116 -6.27 -18.79 22.06
C THR A 116 -5.87 -17.30 22.05
N LYS A 117 -4.90 -16.91 22.88
CA LYS A 117 -4.36 -15.54 22.88
C LYS A 117 -3.76 -15.17 21.52
N ARG A 118 -3.07 -16.11 20.88
CA ARG A 118 -2.48 -15.95 19.56
C ARG A 118 -3.56 -15.69 18.49
N ILE A 119 -4.65 -16.44 18.52
CA ILE A 119 -5.81 -16.25 17.62
C ILE A 119 -6.43 -14.87 17.82
N ILE A 120 -6.67 -14.47 19.07
CA ILE A 120 -7.26 -13.16 19.39
C ILE A 120 -6.39 -12.02 18.84
N LEU A 121 -5.07 -12.11 18.99
CA LEU A 121 -4.14 -11.11 18.46
C LEU A 121 -4.17 -11.08 16.93
N LEU A 122 -4.13 -12.26 16.29
CA LEU A 122 -4.21 -12.39 14.85
C LEU A 122 -5.51 -11.78 14.30
N MET A 123 -6.66 -12.10 14.91
CA MET A 123 -7.96 -11.54 14.52
C MET A 123 -7.99 -9.99 14.65
N LYS A 124 -7.46 -9.44 15.75
CA LYS A 124 -7.35 -7.98 15.92
C LYS A 124 -6.52 -7.34 14.82
N ASN A 125 -5.39 -7.95 14.47
CA ASN A 125 -4.52 -7.46 13.41
C ASN A 125 -5.21 -7.53 12.03
N LEU A 126 -5.93 -8.63 11.74
CA LEU A 126 -6.69 -8.80 10.50
C LEU A 126 -7.82 -7.78 10.39
N LEU A 127 -8.60 -7.59 11.46
CA LEU A 127 -9.64 -6.57 11.50
C LEU A 127 -9.06 -5.18 11.25
N PHE A 128 -7.92 -4.85 11.87
CA PHE A 128 -7.25 -3.58 11.65
C PHE A 128 -6.79 -3.41 10.19
N LEU A 129 -6.24 -4.45 9.57
CA LEU A 129 -5.86 -4.44 8.16
C LEU A 129 -7.06 -4.41 7.21
N SER A 130 -8.22 -4.92 7.60
CA SER A 130 -9.46 -4.90 6.82
C SER A 130 -10.19 -3.56 6.89
N HIS A 131 -10.12 -2.85 8.04
CA HIS A 131 -10.74 -1.54 8.20
C HIS A 131 -10.04 -0.50 7.33
N GLY A 132 -10.81 0.42 6.71
CA GLY A 132 -10.26 1.50 5.90
C GLY A 132 -9.47 2.53 6.75
N ASP A 133 -8.58 3.28 6.12
CA ASP A 133 -7.75 4.30 6.79
C ASP A 133 -8.58 5.33 7.56
N LYS A 134 -9.83 5.58 7.12
CA LYS A 134 -10.78 6.47 7.81
C LYS A 134 -11.15 6.01 9.23
N GLU A 135 -11.09 4.73 9.52
CA GLU A 135 -11.41 4.18 10.84
C GLU A 135 -10.23 4.29 11.81
N ILE A 136 -9.01 4.18 11.28
CA ILE A 136 -7.77 4.47 12.02
C ILE A 136 -7.75 5.96 12.42
N LEU A 137 -8.15 6.83 11.50
CA LEU A 137 -8.22 8.28 11.71
C LEU A 137 -9.29 8.72 12.74
N LYS A 138 -10.30 7.88 13.01
CA LYS A 138 -11.32 8.15 14.05
C LYS A 138 -10.81 7.92 15.48
N ASN A 139 -9.70 7.21 15.67
CA ASN A 139 -9.12 7.04 16.99
C ASN A 139 -8.64 8.39 17.51
N ALA A 140 -8.96 8.67 18.77
CA ALA A 140 -8.51 9.89 19.42
C ALA A 140 -7.00 10.06 19.28
N ARG A 141 -6.57 11.21 18.79
CA ARG A 141 -5.16 11.59 18.70
C ARG A 141 -4.87 12.54 19.86
N GLU A 142 -3.66 12.46 20.35
CA GLU A 142 -3.13 13.39 21.35
C GLU A 142 -1.68 13.74 20.98
N THR A 143 -1.20 14.84 21.52
CA THR A 143 0.16 15.27 21.34
C THR A 143 1.09 14.34 22.09
N VAL A 144 1.93 13.59 21.38
CA VAL A 144 2.90 12.63 21.92
C VAL A 144 4.30 13.17 21.77
N LEU A 145 5.00 13.42 22.87
CA LEU A 145 6.43 13.68 22.88
C LEU A 145 7.16 12.38 22.50
N LEU A 146 7.73 12.35 21.28
CA LEU A 146 8.21 11.10 20.70
C LEU A 146 9.40 10.51 21.49
N ALA A 147 10.33 11.34 21.97
CA ALA A 147 11.45 10.87 22.76
C ALA A 147 10.99 10.18 24.05
N ASP A 148 10.09 10.81 24.82
CA ASP A 148 9.55 10.24 26.05
C ASP A 148 8.77 8.95 25.79
N PHE A 149 7.99 8.95 24.72
CA PHE A 149 7.24 7.77 24.29
C PHE A 149 8.15 6.60 23.95
N LEU A 150 9.29 6.84 23.29
CA LEU A 150 10.24 5.80 22.88
C LEU A 150 11.02 5.20 24.06
N MET A 151 11.17 5.94 25.16
CA MET A 151 11.84 5.43 26.36
C MET A 151 11.20 4.17 26.94
N GLN A 152 9.89 3.93 26.74
CA GLN A 152 9.22 2.71 27.19
C GLN A 152 9.75 1.41 26.54
N PHE A 153 10.43 1.51 25.38
CA PHE A 153 11.00 0.37 24.66
C PHE A 153 12.47 0.09 25.02
N VAL A 154 13.09 1.01 25.77
CA VAL A 154 14.50 0.86 26.20
C VAL A 154 14.62 -0.30 27.18
N GLY A 155 15.60 -1.14 26.95
CA GLY A 155 15.86 -2.31 27.79
C GLY A 155 17.19 -2.99 27.43
N ASN A 156 17.39 -4.21 27.89
CA ASN A 156 18.65 -4.91 27.68
C ASN A 156 19.02 -5.12 26.20
N ARG A 157 18.01 -5.12 25.32
CA ARG A 157 18.17 -5.40 23.91
C ARG A 157 18.01 -4.17 23.00
N VAL A 158 17.43 -3.09 23.50
CA VAL A 158 17.13 -1.87 22.73
C VAL A 158 17.86 -0.70 23.37
N ARG A 159 18.78 -0.10 22.62
CA ARG A 159 19.49 1.12 23.00
C ARG A 159 18.83 2.31 22.32
N PHE A 160 18.59 3.39 23.04
CA PHE A 160 17.98 4.60 22.50
C PHE A 160 18.92 5.79 22.62
N THR A 161 19.01 6.58 21.56
CA THR A 161 19.74 7.83 21.51
C THR A 161 18.89 8.90 20.83
N THR A 162 18.96 10.13 21.30
CA THR A 162 18.24 11.26 20.68
C THR A 162 19.01 12.56 20.85
N ASP A 163 18.87 13.45 19.87
CA ASP A 163 19.31 14.83 19.89
C ASP A 163 18.14 15.83 20.02
N HIS A 164 16.89 15.33 19.97
CA HIS A 164 15.69 16.16 19.92
C HIS A 164 14.58 15.67 20.86
N PHE A 165 14.62 16.08 22.12
CA PHE A 165 13.66 15.64 23.15
C PHE A 165 12.28 16.30 23.03
N ALA A 166 12.16 17.46 22.34
CA ALA A 166 10.91 18.22 22.25
C ALA A 166 10.08 17.91 21.00
N PHE A 167 10.48 16.95 20.17
CA PHE A 167 9.72 16.58 18.98
C PHE A 167 8.43 15.87 19.36
N ALA A 168 7.30 16.41 18.90
CA ALA A 168 5.97 15.91 19.21
C ALA A 168 5.18 15.64 17.92
N ILE A 169 4.33 14.63 17.98
CA ILE A 169 3.44 14.25 16.87
C ILE A 169 2.00 14.09 17.38
N GLU A 170 1.02 14.32 16.49
CA GLU A 170 -0.39 14.04 16.77
C GLU A 170 -0.72 12.58 16.41
N ALA A 171 -0.76 11.71 17.41
CA ALA A 171 -0.96 10.28 17.21
C ALA A 171 -1.82 9.66 18.34
N ASN A 172 -2.37 8.49 18.08
CA ASN A 172 -2.91 7.64 19.14
C ASN A 172 -1.77 6.82 19.76
N PRO A 173 -1.43 6.97 21.05
CA PRO A 173 -0.28 6.31 21.68
C PRO A 173 -0.37 4.79 21.64
N HIS A 174 -1.58 4.24 21.73
CA HIS A 174 -1.77 2.79 21.69
C HIS A 174 -1.41 2.23 20.30
N LEU A 175 -1.89 2.88 19.24
CA LEU A 175 -1.56 2.47 17.85
C LEU A 175 -0.08 2.70 17.54
N LEU A 176 0.48 3.82 17.99
CA LEU A 176 1.91 4.11 17.84
C LEU A 176 2.75 3.04 18.55
N LYS A 177 2.34 2.62 19.75
CA LYS A 177 2.99 1.53 20.50
C LYS A 177 2.97 0.21 19.74
N ILE A 178 1.85 -0.13 19.10
CA ILE A 178 1.73 -1.33 18.27
C ILE A 178 2.67 -1.23 17.09
N ALA A 179 2.70 -0.11 16.38
CA ALA A 179 3.50 0.07 15.18
C ALA A 179 5.01 -0.02 15.47
N ILE A 180 5.50 0.77 16.42
CA ILE A 180 6.92 0.79 16.79
C ILE A 180 7.31 -0.52 17.45
N GLY A 181 6.45 -1.06 18.33
CA GLY A 181 6.68 -2.32 19.00
C GLY A 181 6.85 -3.51 18.04
N ASN A 182 6.07 -3.57 16.96
CA ASN A 182 6.21 -4.60 15.93
C ASN A 182 7.54 -4.48 15.18
N ILE A 183 7.98 -3.27 14.84
CA ILE A 183 9.28 -3.05 14.17
C ILE A 183 10.44 -3.46 15.10
N LEU A 184 10.42 -3.01 16.35
CA LEU A 184 11.42 -3.36 17.35
C LEU A 184 11.43 -4.87 17.65
N ASN A 185 10.26 -5.49 17.73
CA ASN A 185 10.16 -6.94 17.95
C ASN A 185 10.75 -7.73 16.78
N ASN A 186 10.54 -7.27 15.54
CA ASN A 186 11.19 -7.84 14.37
C ASN A 186 12.71 -7.66 14.43
N ALA A 187 13.18 -6.45 14.70
CA ALA A 187 14.60 -6.15 14.84
C ALA A 187 15.26 -7.05 15.90
N CYS A 188 14.68 -7.14 17.11
CA CYS A 188 15.17 -8.01 18.17
C CYS A 188 15.15 -9.50 17.82
N LYS A 189 14.13 -9.93 17.09
CA LYS A 189 13.93 -11.32 16.71
C LYS A 189 14.97 -11.79 15.70
N TYR A 190 15.28 -10.95 14.72
CA TYR A 190 16.19 -11.32 13.63
C TYR A 190 17.66 -10.98 13.91
N SER A 191 17.96 -10.12 14.89
CA SER A 191 19.33 -9.77 15.28
C SER A 191 20.03 -10.81 16.19
N GLY A 192 19.37 -11.93 16.51
CA GLY A 192 19.94 -12.91 17.45
C GLY A 192 20.14 -12.28 18.83
N GLU A 193 21.37 -12.24 19.34
CA GLU A 193 21.71 -11.63 20.64
C GLU A 193 22.20 -10.17 20.52
N ALA A 194 22.46 -9.68 19.31
CA ALA A 194 22.96 -8.33 19.10
C ALA A 194 21.92 -7.27 19.54
N PRO A 195 22.36 -6.16 20.15
CA PRO A 195 21.45 -5.08 20.51
C PRO A 195 20.89 -4.39 19.27
N VAL A 196 19.64 -3.92 19.40
CA VAL A 196 18.98 -3.07 18.40
C VAL A 196 19.22 -1.61 18.76
N GLU A 197 19.63 -0.83 17.80
CA GLU A 197 19.83 0.61 17.96
C GLU A 197 18.59 1.36 17.48
N MET A 198 18.07 2.24 18.33
CA MET A 198 16.97 3.13 18.06
C MET A 198 17.44 4.56 18.25
N GLN A 199 17.37 5.36 17.20
CA GLN A 199 17.86 6.74 17.20
C GLN A 199 16.77 7.69 16.69
N LEU A 200 16.53 8.78 17.45
CA LEU A 200 15.66 9.86 17.03
C LEU A 200 16.53 11.11 16.74
N LYS A 201 16.53 11.56 15.48
CA LYS A 201 17.19 12.80 15.04
C LYS A 201 16.19 13.70 14.34
N GLY A 202 15.89 14.84 14.95
CA GLY A 202 14.82 15.71 14.45
C GLY A 202 13.50 14.96 14.36
N SER A 203 12.94 14.84 13.15
CA SER A 203 11.69 14.11 12.86
C SER A 203 11.91 12.67 12.40
N VAL A 204 13.15 12.19 12.32
CA VAL A 204 13.49 10.87 11.78
C VAL A 204 13.82 9.91 12.91
N LEU A 205 13.04 8.83 13.01
CA LEU A 205 13.30 7.70 13.87
C LEU A 205 13.95 6.57 13.05
N THR A 206 15.18 6.21 13.41
CA THR A 206 15.92 5.12 12.77
C THR A 206 16.01 3.94 13.75
N ILE A 207 15.65 2.75 13.28
CA ILE A 207 15.77 1.50 14.02
C ILE A 207 16.67 0.57 13.21
N THR A 208 17.83 0.21 13.79
CA THR A 208 18.83 -0.62 13.11
C THR A 208 19.08 -1.90 13.90
N ASP A 209 19.02 -3.02 13.21
CA ASP A 209 19.42 -4.34 13.70
C ASP A 209 20.63 -4.88 12.94
N MET A 210 21.38 -5.78 13.57
CA MET A 210 22.51 -6.51 12.99
C MET A 210 22.12 -7.97 12.70
N GLY A 211 20.92 -8.17 12.14
CA GLY A 211 20.35 -9.49 11.94
C GLY A 211 20.69 -10.13 10.59
N SER A 212 19.84 -11.09 10.21
CA SER A 212 19.98 -11.84 8.97
C SER A 212 19.86 -11.00 7.70
N GLY A 213 19.34 -9.78 7.80
CA GLY A 213 19.02 -8.91 6.67
C GLY A 213 17.88 -9.46 5.79
N ILE A 214 17.57 -8.73 4.72
CA ILE A 214 16.52 -9.05 3.75
C ILE A 214 17.15 -9.01 2.35
N PRO A 215 16.92 -10.03 1.49
CA PRO A 215 17.36 -9.99 0.10
C PRO A 215 16.78 -8.75 -0.64
N GLU A 216 17.59 -8.08 -1.43
CA GLU A 216 17.23 -6.83 -2.10
C GLU A 216 15.94 -6.96 -2.93
N GLU A 217 15.81 -8.07 -3.68
CA GLU A 217 14.62 -8.39 -4.48
C GLU A 217 13.34 -8.61 -3.66
N GLU A 218 13.48 -8.86 -2.36
CA GLU A 218 12.35 -9.10 -1.46
C GLU A 218 11.94 -7.86 -0.64
N ILE A 219 12.76 -6.81 -0.59
CA ILE A 219 12.47 -5.58 0.18
C ILE A 219 11.13 -4.97 -0.21
N ALA A 220 10.81 -4.89 -1.49
CA ALA A 220 9.52 -4.36 -1.96
C ALA A 220 8.32 -5.21 -1.53
N ARG A 221 8.53 -6.47 -1.14
CA ARG A 221 7.47 -7.42 -0.79
C ARG A 221 7.24 -7.54 0.71
N VAL A 222 8.22 -7.19 1.56
CA VAL A 222 8.07 -7.31 3.02
C VAL A 222 6.98 -6.41 3.60
N TYR A 223 6.49 -5.45 2.83
CA TYR A 223 5.34 -4.61 3.17
C TYR A 223 3.99 -5.30 3.00
N GLN A 224 3.95 -6.42 2.27
CA GLN A 224 2.71 -7.15 2.01
C GLN A 224 2.31 -7.98 3.24
N PRO A 225 1.02 -8.01 3.62
CA PRO A 225 0.54 -8.87 4.68
C PRO A 225 0.87 -10.35 4.40
N PHE A 226 1.26 -11.10 5.43
CA PHE A 226 1.66 -12.50 5.39
C PHE A 226 2.96 -12.81 4.63
N TYR A 227 3.60 -11.80 4.03
CA TYR A 227 4.87 -12.04 3.38
C TYR A 227 5.98 -12.22 4.42
N ARG A 228 6.86 -13.19 4.14
CA ARG A 228 8.04 -13.49 4.95
C ARG A 228 9.21 -13.72 4.01
N ALA A 229 10.32 -13.04 4.27
CA ALA A 229 11.54 -13.20 3.48
C ALA A 229 12.03 -14.65 3.53
N SER A 230 12.62 -15.11 2.43
CA SER A 230 13.04 -16.50 2.23
C SER A 230 13.99 -17.01 3.29
N ASN A 231 14.86 -16.12 3.81
CA ASN A 231 15.85 -16.40 4.84
C ASN A 231 15.30 -16.32 6.26
N THR A 232 13.99 -16.08 6.46
CA THR A 232 13.37 -15.93 7.78
C THR A 232 12.36 -17.01 8.13
N ARG A 233 12.27 -18.10 7.35
CA ARG A 233 11.24 -19.13 7.51
C ARG A 233 11.34 -19.89 8.83
N GLU A 234 12.52 -20.02 9.41
CA GLU A 234 12.78 -20.70 10.69
C GLU A 234 12.25 -19.92 11.90
N PHE A 235 12.08 -18.62 11.78
CA PHE A 235 11.59 -17.78 12.88
C PHE A 235 10.06 -17.84 12.96
N ALA A 236 9.47 -17.99 14.14
CA ALA A 236 8.02 -17.97 14.32
C ALA A 236 7.41 -16.61 13.94
N GLY A 237 6.24 -16.57 13.30
CA GLY A 237 5.54 -15.31 13.00
C GLY A 237 4.68 -15.40 11.75
N HIS A 238 3.64 -14.55 11.68
CA HIS A 238 2.60 -14.57 10.65
C HIS A 238 2.83 -13.62 9.47
N GLY A 239 3.91 -12.79 9.50
CA GLY A 239 4.18 -11.80 8.45
C GLY A 239 3.21 -10.61 8.39
N ILE A 240 2.50 -10.32 9.50
CA ILE A 240 1.49 -9.23 9.54
C ILE A 240 2.04 -7.98 10.22
N GLY A 241 2.98 -8.12 11.15
CA GLY A 241 3.42 -7.02 12.02
C GLY A 241 3.95 -5.82 11.26
N LEU A 242 4.80 -6.02 10.26
CA LEU A 242 5.39 -4.92 9.48
C LEU A 242 4.34 -4.21 8.63
N SER A 243 3.48 -4.93 7.92
CA SER A 243 2.39 -4.35 7.12
C SER A 243 1.42 -3.53 7.97
N LEU A 244 1.13 -4.00 9.19
CA LEU A 244 0.32 -3.28 10.16
C LEU A 244 1.01 -1.99 10.63
N SER A 245 2.30 -2.05 10.96
CA SER A 245 3.09 -0.89 11.37
C SER A 245 3.15 0.17 10.29
N MET A 246 3.41 -0.24 9.03
CA MET A 246 3.40 0.65 7.88
C MET A 246 2.07 1.39 7.71
N ARG A 247 0.97 0.66 7.86
CA ARG A 247 -0.37 1.25 7.71
C ARG A 247 -0.67 2.26 8.82
N ILE A 248 -0.34 1.94 10.07
CA ILE A 248 -0.52 2.85 11.19
C ILE A 248 0.31 4.12 11.00
N LEU A 249 1.60 3.98 10.73
CA LEU A 249 2.51 5.12 10.61
C LEU A 249 2.14 6.02 9.42
N ARG A 250 1.81 5.44 8.27
CA ARG A 250 1.33 6.21 7.10
C ARG A 250 0.03 6.96 7.38
N SER A 251 -0.86 6.45 8.25
CA SER A 251 -2.06 7.17 8.65
C SER A 251 -1.77 8.45 9.45
N TYR A 252 -0.57 8.57 10.02
CA TYR A 252 -0.06 9.77 10.66
C TYR A 252 0.79 10.65 9.74
N GLY A 253 0.87 10.29 8.44
CA GLY A 253 1.66 11.03 7.45
C GLY A 253 3.15 10.68 7.45
N ALA A 254 3.57 9.66 8.20
CA ALA A 254 4.97 9.26 8.22
C ALA A 254 5.38 8.52 6.95
N GLU A 255 6.59 8.82 6.46
CA GLU A 255 7.25 8.05 5.40
C GLU A 255 8.18 7.00 6.01
N ILE A 256 8.18 5.79 5.44
CA ILE A 256 8.96 4.68 5.98
C ILE A 256 9.81 4.07 4.88
N THR A 257 11.11 4.01 5.14
CA THR A 257 12.11 3.42 4.26
C THR A 257 12.80 2.26 4.95
N ILE A 258 13.00 1.16 4.22
CA ILE A 258 13.75 -0.01 4.71
C ILE A 258 14.97 -0.20 3.82
N THR A 259 16.13 -0.22 4.46
CA THR A 259 17.40 -0.56 3.83
C THR A 259 17.95 -1.82 4.51
N SER A 260 18.34 -2.82 3.74
CA SER A 260 18.79 -4.09 4.29
C SER A 260 19.82 -4.76 3.40
N GLU A 261 20.76 -5.47 4.02
CA GLU A 261 21.74 -6.29 3.34
C GLU A 261 21.84 -7.63 4.06
N VAL A 262 21.80 -8.73 3.30
CA VAL A 262 21.87 -10.09 3.85
C VAL A 262 23.17 -10.28 4.67
N GLY A 263 23.01 -10.72 5.92
CA GLY A 263 24.11 -10.95 6.85
C GLY A 263 24.67 -9.70 7.52
N LYS A 264 24.17 -8.49 7.18
CA LYS A 264 24.58 -7.23 7.85
C LYS A 264 23.48 -6.63 8.72
N GLY A 265 22.21 -6.95 8.42
CA GLY A 265 21.05 -6.48 9.18
C GLY A 265 20.11 -5.60 8.39
N THR A 266 19.21 -4.94 9.12
CA THR A 266 18.16 -4.10 8.55
C THR A 266 18.09 -2.76 9.28
N THR A 267 17.90 -1.70 8.52
CA THR A 267 17.62 -0.35 9.01
C THR A 267 16.24 0.08 8.54
N VAL A 268 15.39 0.46 9.48
CA VAL A 268 14.07 1.04 9.24
C VAL A 268 14.12 2.50 9.62
N GLU A 269 13.89 3.38 8.67
CA GLU A 269 13.80 4.82 8.87
C GLU A 269 12.32 5.24 8.78
N ILE A 270 11.88 6.03 9.75
CA ILE A 270 10.51 6.56 9.87
C ILE A 270 10.64 8.06 9.98
N GLU A 271 10.24 8.78 8.93
CA GLU A 271 10.20 10.23 8.90
C GLU A 271 8.78 10.70 9.22
N PHE A 272 8.63 11.41 10.34
CA PHE A 272 7.37 12.00 10.74
C PHE A 272 7.21 13.40 10.13
N PRO A 273 5.95 13.85 9.86
CA PRO A 273 5.67 15.15 9.27
C PRO A 273 6.02 16.34 10.18
#